data_51e3e30654d1ff18f6eba537a5092b6b
#
_entry.id   51e3e30654d1ff18f6eba537a5092b6b
#
_cell.length_a   1.000
_cell.length_b   1.000
_cell.length_c   1.000
_cell.angle_alpha   90.00
_cell.angle_beta   90.00
_cell.angle_gamma   90.00
#
_symmetry.space_group_name_H-M   'P 1'
#
loop_
_entity.id
_entity.type
_entity.pdbx_description
1 polymer ?
#
loop_
_entity_poly.entity_id
_entity_poly.type
_entity_poly.pdbx_seq_one_letter_code
_entity_poly.pdbx_strand_id
1 'polypeptide(L)'
;MTADALPKPRKTPVQARSSATVDAILEAAARILETEGLEGYTTNAIAARAGVSIGSLYQYFPNKDAITAALVLDDTEDMAARMEETAQAYEGRPLRDSIDALIDNAVCHQFDRPVLARLIDVEAHRLGRDPRLEAAQARIIAVVRRQLERSGLTLPFGLETTTEDVFAIAHGITDTAGMRGETDRPGLTARIRHAVLSYLGVPSS
;
A
#
# COMPACT_ATOMS: atom_id res chain seq x y z
N MET A 1 -13.72 -11.41 22.50
CA MET A 1 -12.33 -10.92 22.52
C MET A 1 -12.33 -9.71 21.62
N THR A 2 -12.29 -8.51 22.21
CA THR A 2 -12.21 -7.25 21.47
C THR A 2 -10.82 -7.20 20.82
N ALA A 3 -10.76 -7.13 19.49
CA ALA A 3 -9.51 -6.87 18.77
C ALA A 3 -8.96 -5.54 19.30
N ASP A 4 -7.79 -5.60 19.92
CA ASP A 4 -7.12 -4.42 20.45
C ASP A 4 -6.73 -3.55 19.24
N ALA A 5 -7.24 -2.32 19.20
CA ALA A 5 -6.94 -1.41 18.11
C ALA A 5 -5.44 -1.08 18.13
N LEU A 6 -4.82 -1.00 16.94
CA LEU A 6 -3.40 -0.65 16.78
C LEU A 6 -3.04 0.62 17.57
N PRO A 7 -1.84 0.68 18.15
CA PRO A 7 -1.39 1.88 18.86
C PRO A 7 -1.33 3.09 17.90
N LYS A 8 -2.03 4.15 18.26
CA LYS A 8 -2.16 5.39 17.45
C LYS A 8 -1.09 6.41 17.85
N PRO A 9 -0.69 7.32 16.93
CA PRO A 9 0.09 8.50 17.27
C PRO A 9 -0.60 9.30 18.39
N ARG A 10 0.15 9.75 19.37
CA ARG A 10 -0.38 10.54 20.53
C ARG A 10 -0.83 11.94 20.18
N LYS A 11 -0.31 12.53 19.12
CA LYS A 11 -0.67 13.86 18.61
C LYS A 11 -0.94 13.79 17.12
N THR A 12 -2.09 14.27 16.70
CA THR A 12 -2.35 14.58 15.29
C THR A 12 -1.59 15.85 14.95
N PRO A 13 -0.86 15.91 13.82
CA PRO A 13 -0.16 17.13 13.39
C PRO A 13 -1.16 18.27 13.19
N VAL A 14 -1.13 19.29 14.03
CA VAL A 14 -2.01 20.46 13.94
C VAL A 14 -1.31 21.64 13.23
N GLN A 15 0.02 21.55 13.02
CA GLN A 15 0.82 22.60 12.39
C GLN A 15 1.87 21.99 11.45
N ALA A 16 2.21 22.67 10.37
CA ALA A 16 3.19 22.23 9.36
C ALA A 16 4.54 21.72 9.95
N ARG A 17 4.98 22.28 11.07
CA ARG A 17 6.20 21.85 11.79
C ARG A 17 6.04 20.47 12.44
N SER A 18 4.85 20.13 12.87
CA SER A 18 4.51 18.85 13.49
C SER A 18 4.40 17.74 12.43
N SER A 19 3.86 18.05 11.25
CA SER A 19 3.83 17.14 10.11
C SER A 19 5.25 16.81 9.65
N ALA A 20 6.08 17.81 9.38
CA ALA A 20 7.47 17.62 8.95
C ALA A 20 8.28 16.75 9.93
N THR A 21 7.99 16.82 11.25
CA THR A 21 8.66 15.96 12.22
C THR A 21 8.20 14.51 12.13
N VAL A 22 6.91 14.29 11.94
CA VAL A 22 6.34 12.93 11.73
C VAL A 22 6.91 12.34 10.44
N ASP A 23 6.90 13.07 9.34
CA ASP A 23 7.43 12.63 8.05
C ASP A 23 8.92 12.26 8.16
N ALA A 24 9.72 13.07 8.88
CA ALA A 24 11.13 12.78 9.14
C ALA A 24 11.32 11.50 9.96
N ILE A 25 10.46 11.23 10.94
CA ILE A 25 10.50 10.00 11.75
C ILE A 25 10.13 8.79 10.88
N LEU A 26 9.09 8.88 10.05
CA LEU A 26 8.67 7.79 9.18
C LEU A 26 9.72 7.48 8.11
N GLU A 27 10.30 8.49 7.46
CA GLU A 27 11.37 8.27 6.47
C GLU A 27 12.63 7.68 7.13
N ALA A 28 13.01 8.15 8.34
CA ALA A 28 14.12 7.56 9.08
C ALA A 28 13.86 6.09 9.44
N ALA A 29 12.64 5.76 9.85
CA ALA A 29 12.21 4.41 10.15
C ALA A 29 12.27 3.51 8.92
N ALA A 30 11.74 3.98 7.78
CA ALA A 30 11.79 3.27 6.50
C ALA A 30 13.23 3.00 6.06
N ARG A 31 14.11 3.99 6.13
CA ARG A 31 15.54 3.83 5.78
C ARG A 31 16.28 2.83 6.66
N ILE A 32 15.98 2.79 7.97
CA ILE A 32 16.59 1.80 8.87
C ILE A 32 16.12 0.40 8.51
N LEU A 33 14.82 0.22 8.23
CA LEU A 33 14.29 -1.07 7.79
C LEU A 33 14.98 -1.55 6.51
N GLU A 34 15.21 -0.66 5.54
CA GLU A 34 15.88 -1.00 4.28
C GLU A 34 17.35 -1.36 4.44
N THR A 35 18.08 -0.66 5.32
CA THR A 35 19.55 -0.78 5.40
C THR A 35 20.02 -1.69 6.52
N GLU A 36 19.26 -1.80 7.61
CA GLU A 36 19.64 -2.49 8.84
C GLU A 36 18.65 -3.58 9.24
N GLY A 37 17.52 -3.67 8.54
CA GLY A 37 16.47 -4.63 8.81
C GLY A 37 15.80 -4.45 10.18
N LEU A 38 15.12 -5.49 10.63
CA LEU A 38 14.40 -5.46 11.91
C LEU A 38 15.32 -5.37 13.13
N GLU A 39 16.57 -5.82 13.01
CA GLU A 39 17.56 -5.77 14.11
C GLU A 39 17.96 -4.33 14.42
N GLY A 40 18.21 -3.50 13.39
CA GLY A 40 18.52 -2.08 13.54
C GLY A 40 17.29 -1.22 13.88
N TYR A 41 16.11 -1.72 13.68
CA TYR A 41 14.85 -0.97 13.82
C TYR A 41 14.49 -0.75 15.29
N THR A 42 15.07 0.30 15.88
CA THR A 42 14.84 0.72 17.27
C THR A 42 14.42 2.19 17.35
N THR A 43 13.64 2.56 18.37
CA THR A 43 13.22 3.96 18.56
C THR A 43 14.39 4.92 18.72
N ASN A 44 15.49 4.47 19.32
CA ASN A 44 16.71 5.28 19.47
C ASN A 44 17.40 5.52 18.11
N ALA A 45 17.55 4.47 17.28
CA ALA A 45 18.12 4.60 15.95
C ALA A 45 17.25 5.49 15.05
N ILE A 46 15.92 5.31 15.13
CA ILE A 46 14.97 6.15 14.39
C ILE A 46 15.07 7.61 14.81
N ALA A 47 15.07 7.91 16.11
CA ALA A 47 15.19 9.28 16.60
C ALA A 47 16.51 9.95 16.18
N ALA A 48 17.63 9.23 16.31
CA ALA A 48 18.95 9.70 15.89
C ALA A 48 18.99 10.00 14.39
N ARG A 49 18.46 9.10 13.55
CA ARG A 49 18.44 9.27 12.09
C ARG A 49 17.48 10.38 11.63
N ALA A 50 16.34 10.53 12.32
CA ALA A 50 15.37 11.61 12.06
C ALA A 50 15.87 13.00 12.54
N GLY A 51 16.97 13.05 13.27
CA GLY A 51 17.48 14.30 13.86
C GLY A 51 16.61 14.87 14.97
N VAL A 52 15.86 13.99 15.68
CA VAL A 52 15.00 14.39 16.79
C VAL A 52 15.47 13.79 18.12
N SER A 53 15.11 14.41 19.25
CA SER A 53 15.37 13.79 20.54
C SER A 53 14.44 12.58 20.74
N ILE A 54 14.89 11.57 21.49
CA ILE A 54 14.05 10.42 21.84
C ILE A 54 12.77 10.84 22.58
N GLY A 55 12.84 11.88 23.40
CA GLY A 55 11.68 12.46 24.06
C GLY A 55 10.69 13.08 23.06
N SER A 56 11.19 13.72 22.00
CA SER A 56 10.35 14.24 20.92
C SER A 56 9.68 13.11 20.15
N LEU A 57 10.39 12.03 19.82
CA LEU A 57 9.81 10.87 19.16
C LEU A 57 8.65 10.28 19.98
N TYR A 58 8.83 10.10 21.29
CA TYR A 58 7.78 9.57 22.17
C TYR A 58 6.57 10.50 22.35
N GLN A 59 6.69 11.78 22.02
CA GLN A 59 5.53 12.67 21.97
C GLN A 59 4.57 12.32 20.82
N TYR A 60 5.10 11.80 19.69
CA TYR A 60 4.30 11.40 18.52
C TYR A 60 3.96 9.92 18.54
N PHE A 61 4.91 9.06 18.85
CA PHE A 61 4.77 7.62 18.78
C PHE A 61 5.08 6.97 20.14
N PRO A 62 4.09 6.32 20.79
CA PRO A 62 4.28 5.75 22.13
C PRO A 62 5.25 4.56 22.16
N ASN A 63 5.44 3.88 21.04
CA ASN A 63 6.30 2.71 20.89
C ASN A 63 6.65 2.48 19.42
N LYS A 64 7.47 1.47 19.17
CA LYS A 64 7.90 1.06 17.82
C LYS A 64 6.71 0.62 16.94
N ASP A 65 5.75 -0.11 17.48
CA ASP A 65 4.58 -0.60 16.74
C ASP A 65 3.71 0.56 16.22
N ALA A 66 3.62 1.67 16.96
CA ALA A 66 2.92 2.86 16.49
C ALA A 66 3.64 3.52 15.28
N ILE A 67 4.97 3.46 15.21
CA ILE A 67 5.73 3.93 14.05
C ILE A 67 5.48 3.00 12.88
N THR A 68 5.54 1.69 13.11
CA THR A 68 5.30 0.67 12.07
C THR A 68 3.88 0.79 11.51
N ALA A 69 2.87 0.94 12.38
CA ALA A 69 1.48 1.14 11.95
C ALA A 69 1.31 2.41 11.11
N ALA A 70 2.03 3.48 11.46
CA ALA A 70 2.00 4.71 10.67
C ALA A 70 2.71 4.56 9.33
N LEU A 71 3.80 3.80 9.24
CA LEU A 71 4.46 3.48 7.97
C LEU A 71 3.56 2.67 7.04
N VAL A 72 2.90 1.62 7.56
CA VAL A 72 1.95 0.81 6.78
C VAL A 72 0.80 1.66 6.25
N LEU A 73 0.28 2.55 7.09
CA LEU A 73 -0.80 3.45 6.69
C LEU A 73 -0.35 4.44 5.62
N ASP A 74 0.79 5.10 5.81
CA ASP A 74 1.35 6.08 4.89
C ASP A 74 1.59 5.46 3.49
N ASP A 75 2.18 4.27 3.45
CA ASP A 75 2.41 3.51 2.22
C ASP A 75 1.09 3.14 1.50
N THR A 76 0.08 2.69 2.25
CA THR A 76 -1.23 2.34 1.68
C THR A 76 -1.99 3.58 1.20
N GLU A 77 -1.89 4.71 1.91
CA GLU A 77 -2.49 5.98 1.49
C GLU A 77 -1.82 6.54 0.22
N ASP A 78 -0.48 6.44 0.11
CA ASP A 78 0.27 6.81 -1.09
C ASP A 78 -0.16 5.95 -2.29
N MET A 79 -0.27 4.63 -2.09
CA MET A 79 -0.79 3.72 -3.12
C MET A 79 -2.21 4.09 -3.54
N ALA A 80 -3.11 4.37 -2.60
CA ALA A 80 -4.48 4.77 -2.91
C ALA A 80 -4.52 6.06 -3.74
N ALA A 81 -3.73 7.07 -3.36
CA ALA A 81 -3.63 8.33 -4.10
C ALA A 81 -3.11 8.11 -5.52
N ARG A 82 -2.04 7.34 -5.71
CA ARG A 82 -1.49 7.00 -7.04
C ARG A 82 -2.50 6.25 -7.91
N MET A 83 -3.26 5.33 -7.32
CA MET A 83 -4.32 4.61 -8.04
C MET A 83 -5.44 5.54 -8.49
N GLU A 84 -5.88 6.48 -7.63
CA GLU A 84 -6.89 7.49 -7.95
C GLU A 84 -6.43 8.41 -9.08
N GLU A 85 -5.18 8.91 -9.03
CA GLU A 85 -4.57 9.75 -10.07
C GLU A 85 -4.47 9.00 -11.40
N THR A 86 -4.01 7.73 -11.37
CA THR A 86 -3.93 6.88 -12.57
C THR A 86 -5.31 6.69 -13.18
N ALA A 87 -6.31 6.35 -12.37
CA ALA A 87 -7.68 6.17 -12.85
C ALA A 87 -8.27 7.45 -13.47
N GLN A 88 -7.94 8.61 -12.91
CA GLN A 88 -8.34 9.91 -13.47
C GLN A 88 -7.65 10.20 -14.82
N ALA A 89 -6.35 9.93 -14.93
CA ALA A 89 -5.59 10.12 -16.16
C ALA A 89 -6.08 9.24 -17.32
N TYR A 90 -6.65 8.09 -17.01
CA TYR A 90 -7.20 7.14 -17.98
C TYR A 90 -8.74 7.19 -18.10
N GLU A 91 -9.36 8.24 -17.58
CA GLU A 91 -10.81 8.42 -17.71
C GLU A 91 -11.23 8.51 -19.19
N GLY A 92 -12.26 7.73 -19.56
CA GLY A 92 -12.75 7.63 -20.95
C GLY A 92 -11.90 6.78 -21.91
N ARG A 93 -10.81 6.18 -21.42
CA ARG A 93 -10.03 5.20 -22.19
C ARG A 93 -10.72 3.82 -22.13
N PRO A 94 -10.38 2.90 -23.07
CA PRO A 94 -10.81 1.51 -22.98
C PRO A 94 -10.47 0.90 -21.62
N LEU A 95 -11.34 0.01 -21.09
CA LEU A 95 -11.12 -0.65 -19.81
C LEU A 95 -9.74 -1.30 -19.72
N ARG A 96 -9.31 -1.95 -20.79
CA ARG A 96 -8.01 -2.60 -20.87
C ARG A 96 -6.85 -1.63 -20.55
N ASP A 97 -6.84 -0.45 -21.18
CA ASP A 97 -5.79 0.54 -20.99
C ASP A 97 -5.75 1.04 -19.54
N SER A 98 -6.94 1.22 -18.96
CA SER A 98 -7.07 1.63 -17.55
C SER A 98 -6.58 0.54 -16.59
N ILE A 99 -6.95 -0.72 -16.82
CA ILE A 99 -6.51 -1.87 -16.02
C ILE A 99 -5.00 -2.06 -16.16
N ASP A 100 -4.47 -1.98 -17.37
CA ASP A 100 -3.02 -2.08 -17.62
C ASP A 100 -2.24 -1.01 -16.85
N ALA A 101 -2.70 0.24 -16.87
CA ALA A 101 -2.07 1.34 -16.15
C ALA A 101 -2.14 1.17 -14.62
N LEU A 102 -3.25 0.67 -14.09
CA LEU A 102 -3.40 0.38 -12.66
C LEU A 102 -2.48 -0.77 -12.22
N ILE A 103 -2.35 -1.81 -13.03
CA ILE A 103 -1.42 -2.93 -12.78
C ILE A 103 0.02 -2.41 -12.80
N ASP A 104 0.39 -1.62 -13.81
CA ASP A 104 1.74 -1.04 -13.90
C ASP A 104 2.05 -0.17 -12.68
N ASN A 105 1.09 0.60 -12.19
CA ASN A 105 1.25 1.40 -10.97
C ASN A 105 1.48 0.52 -9.74
N ALA A 106 0.66 -0.53 -9.54
CA ALA A 106 0.81 -1.47 -8.42
C ALA A 106 2.18 -2.16 -8.42
N VAL A 107 2.62 -2.62 -9.61
CA VAL A 107 3.93 -3.25 -9.76
C VAL A 107 5.05 -2.23 -9.54
N CYS A 108 4.93 -0.99 -10.06
CA CYS A 108 5.92 0.07 -9.79
C CYS A 108 6.10 0.28 -8.29
N HIS A 109 5.00 0.44 -7.56
CA HIS A 109 5.02 0.67 -6.12
C HIS A 109 5.78 -0.44 -5.38
N GLN A 110 5.51 -1.70 -5.71
CA GLN A 110 6.22 -2.86 -5.14
C GLN A 110 7.74 -2.85 -5.43
N PHE A 111 8.15 -2.32 -6.58
CA PHE A 111 9.56 -2.31 -7.01
C PHE A 111 10.31 -1.00 -6.68
N ASP A 112 9.63 0.06 -6.30
CA ASP A 112 10.25 1.33 -5.93
C ASP A 112 11.14 1.17 -4.67
N ARG A 113 10.64 0.43 -3.66
CA ARG A 113 11.35 0.14 -2.40
C ARG A 113 11.12 -1.31 -1.97
N PRO A 114 11.64 -2.31 -2.70
CA PRO A 114 11.22 -3.71 -2.57
C PRO A 114 11.49 -4.33 -1.18
N VAL A 115 12.54 -3.89 -0.48
CA VAL A 115 12.84 -4.35 0.88
C VAL A 115 11.81 -3.80 1.85
N LEU A 116 11.48 -2.52 1.73
CA LEU A 116 10.50 -1.87 2.58
C LEU A 116 9.10 -2.42 2.32
N ALA A 117 8.67 -2.55 1.06
CA ALA A 117 7.37 -3.10 0.69
C ALA A 117 7.16 -4.49 1.32
N ARG A 118 8.13 -5.40 1.16
CA ARG A 118 8.07 -6.73 1.80
C ARG A 118 7.95 -6.69 3.33
N LEU A 119 8.65 -5.77 3.98
CA LEU A 119 8.59 -5.62 5.44
C LEU A 119 7.25 -5.03 5.88
N ILE A 120 6.71 -4.07 5.12
CA ILE A 120 5.38 -3.49 5.33
C ILE A 120 4.31 -4.57 5.22
N ASP A 121 4.34 -5.42 4.19
CA ASP A 121 3.39 -6.52 4.00
C ASP A 121 3.38 -7.49 5.20
N VAL A 122 4.56 -7.89 5.67
CA VAL A 122 4.70 -8.75 6.85
C VAL A 122 4.16 -8.08 8.12
N GLU A 123 4.48 -6.80 8.33
CA GLU A 123 4.07 -6.05 9.51
C GLU A 123 2.59 -5.69 9.47
N ALA A 124 2.00 -5.42 8.30
CA ALA A 124 0.56 -5.21 8.16
C ALA A 124 -0.24 -6.42 8.66
N HIS A 125 0.20 -7.64 8.31
CA HIS A 125 -0.41 -8.85 8.81
C HIS A 125 -0.26 -9.04 10.33
N ARG A 126 0.90 -8.68 10.89
CA ARG A 126 1.18 -8.76 12.33
C ARG A 126 0.36 -7.78 13.16
N LEU A 127 0.20 -6.57 12.67
CA LEU A 127 -0.46 -5.47 13.39
C LEU A 127 -1.98 -5.61 13.47
N GLY A 128 -2.59 -6.43 12.59
CA GLY A 128 -4.02 -6.70 12.60
C GLY A 128 -4.85 -5.54 11.98
N ARG A 129 -6.14 -5.51 12.32
CA ARG A 129 -7.11 -4.58 11.68
C ARG A 129 -6.98 -3.16 12.23
N ASP A 130 -6.76 -2.20 11.35
CA ASP A 130 -6.87 -0.75 11.65
C ASP A 130 -7.94 -0.14 10.72
N PRO A 131 -8.98 0.51 11.27
CA PRO A 131 -10.02 1.15 10.44
C PRO A 131 -9.50 2.17 9.44
N ARG A 132 -8.34 2.82 9.69
CA ARG A 132 -7.73 3.76 8.76
C ARG A 132 -7.10 3.01 7.57
N LEU A 133 -6.45 1.89 7.83
CA LEU A 133 -5.89 1.03 6.79
C LEU A 133 -7.02 0.42 5.94
N GLU A 134 -8.08 -0.05 6.58
CA GLU A 134 -9.29 -0.53 5.88
C GLU A 134 -9.89 0.57 4.98
N ALA A 135 -9.93 1.81 5.46
CA ALA A 135 -10.43 2.94 4.67
C ALA A 135 -9.52 3.27 3.46
N ALA A 136 -8.20 3.22 3.62
CA ALA A 136 -7.26 3.43 2.52
C ALA A 136 -7.36 2.30 1.47
N GLN A 137 -7.44 1.04 1.90
CA GLN A 137 -7.67 -0.10 1.01
C GLN A 137 -9.02 0.00 0.28
N ALA A 138 -10.07 0.43 0.96
CA ALA A 138 -11.39 0.63 0.34
C ALA A 138 -11.35 1.66 -0.79
N ARG A 139 -10.49 2.68 -0.72
CA ARG A 139 -10.27 3.64 -1.81
C ARG A 139 -9.67 2.96 -3.05
N ILE A 140 -8.68 2.08 -2.86
CA ILE A 140 -8.08 1.30 -3.97
C ILE A 140 -9.14 0.41 -4.63
N ILE A 141 -9.93 -0.31 -3.83
CA ILE A 141 -11.03 -1.15 -4.31
C ILE A 141 -12.09 -0.32 -5.05
N ALA A 142 -12.41 0.88 -4.55
CA ALA A 142 -13.36 1.78 -5.21
C ALA A 142 -12.86 2.28 -6.57
N VAL A 143 -11.54 2.42 -6.77
CA VAL A 143 -10.96 2.71 -8.09
C VAL A 143 -11.25 1.57 -9.06
N VAL A 144 -10.96 0.33 -8.70
CA VAL A 144 -11.23 -0.86 -9.53
C VAL A 144 -12.73 -0.95 -9.86
N ARG A 145 -13.59 -0.82 -8.86
CA ARG A 145 -15.05 -0.83 -9.00
C ARG A 145 -15.52 0.17 -10.06
N ARG A 146 -15.04 1.40 -9.99
CA ARG A 146 -15.41 2.47 -10.93
C ARG A 146 -15.02 2.15 -12.36
N GLN A 147 -13.85 1.53 -12.59
CA GLN A 147 -13.45 1.10 -13.92
C GLN A 147 -14.38 0.02 -14.46
N LEU A 148 -14.75 -0.97 -13.64
CA LEU A 148 -15.67 -2.04 -14.01
C LEU A 148 -17.09 -1.54 -14.29
N GLU A 149 -17.62 -0.63 -13.45
CA GLU A 149 -18.94 0.01 -13.69
C GLU A 149 -19.01 0.72 -15.04
N ARG A 150 -17.95 1.43 -15.41
CA ARG A 150 -17.89 2.21 -16.67
C ARG A 150 -17.61 1.35 -17.90
N SER A 151 -17.15 0.12 -17.72
CA SER A 151 -16.73 -0.75 -18.83
C SER A 151 -17.88 -1.22 -19.72
N GLY A 152 -19.10 -1.29 -19.17
CA GLY A 152 -20.25 -1.89 -19.85
C GLY A 152 -20.15 -3.41 -20.02
N LEU A 153 -19.15 -4.07 -19.41
CA LEU A 153 -19.02 -5.53 -19.47
C LEU A 153 -20.16 -6.22 -18.70
N THR A 154 -20.60 -7.35 -19.21
CA THR A 154 -21.46 -8.26 -18.45
C THR A 154 -20.58 -9.03 -17.48
N LEU A 155 -20.70 -8.72 -16.18
CA LEU A 155 -19.90 -9.34 -15.13
C LEU A 155 -20.61 -10.59 -14.60
N PRO A 156 -20.05 -11.80 -14.77
CA PRO A 156 -20.75 -13.06 -14.47
C PRO A 156 -21.08 -13.25 -12.98
N PHE A 157 -20.32 -12.60 -12.10
CA PHE A 157 -20.50 -12.69 -10.63
C PHE A 157 -21.04 -11.38 -10.01
N GLY A 158 -21.47 -10.42 -10.84
CA GLY A 158 -21.89 -9.10 -10.41
C GLY A 158 -20.71 -8.18 -10.07
N LEU A 159 -21.02 -6.89 -9.91
CA LEU A 159 -19.99 -5.86 -9.78
C LEU A 159 -19.16 -6.00 -8.50
N GLU A 160 -19.80 -6.19 -7.35
CA GLU A 160 -19.14 -6.26 -6.04
C GLU A 160 -18.15 -7.43 -6.00
N THR A 161 -18.60 -8.66 -6.25
CA THR A 161 -17.75 -9.86 -6.25
C THR A 161 -16.62 -9.75 -7.27
N THR A 162 -16.92 -9.28 -8.50
CA THR A 162 -15.89 -9.13 -9.52
C THR A 162 -14.84 -8.09 -9.12
N THR A 163 -15.22 -7.01 -8.44
CA THR A 163 -14.30 -5.98 -7.95
C THR A 163 -13.35 -6.56 -6.90
N GLU A 164 -13.90 -7.27 -5.92
CA GLU A 164 -13.11 -7.91 -4.85
C GLU A 164 -12.15 -8.96 -5.41
N ASP A 165 -12.62 -9.78 -6.36
CA ASP A 165 -11.80 -10.82 -6.98
C ASP A 165 -10.66 -10.22 -7.83
N VAL A 166 -10.94 -9.18 -8.63
CA VAL A 166 -9.89 -8.48 -9.42
C VAL A 166 -8.83 -7.88 -8.50
N PHE A 167 -9.25 -7.23 -7.42
CA PHE A 167 -8.32 -6.72 -6.41
C PHE A 167 -7.52 -7.85 -5.77
N ALA A 168 -8.17 -8.93 -5.33
CA ALA A 168 -7.51 -10.07 -4.68
C ALA A 168 -6.51 -10.77 -5.61
N ILE A 169 -6.83 -10.93 -6.89
CA ILE A 169 -5.94 -11.51 -7.91
C ILE A 169 -4.67 -10.64 -8.05
N ALA A 170 -4.83 -9.34 -8.27
CA ALA A 170 -3.70 -8.44 -8.48
C ALA A 170 -2.84 -8.34 -7.22
N HIS A 171 -3.45 -8.07 -6.07
CA HIS A 171 -2.79 -7.96 -4.78
C HIS A 171 -2.06 -9.25 -4.39
N GLY A 172 -2.73 -10.40 -4.44
CA GLY A 172 -2.14 -11.68 -4.04
C GLY A 172 -0.95 -12.10 -4.90
N ILE A 173 -0.95 -11.81 -6.22
CA ILE A 173 0.19 -12.09 -7.09
C ILE A 173 1.34 -11.14 -6.76
N THR A 174 1.06 -9.84 -6.53
CA THR A 174 2.07 -8.83 -6.20
C THR A 174 2.73 -9.13 -4.85
N ASP A 175 1.96 -9.39 -3.80
CA ASP A 175 2.47 -9.72 -2.46
C ASP A 175 3.33 -10.99 -2.49
N THR A 176 2.84 -12.03 -3.18
CA THR A 176 3.59 -13.28 -3.31
C THR A 176 4.93 -13.08 -4.02
N ALA A 177 4.96 -12.24 -5.04
CA ALA A 177 6.19 -11.87 -5.73
C ALA A 177 7.15 -11.09 -4.81
N GLY A 178 6.64 -10.11 -4.07
CA GLY A 178 7.38 -9.35 -3.07
C GLY A 178 8.01 -10.23 -1.99
N MET A 179 7.23 -11.15 -1.41
CA MET A 179 7.72 -12.11 -0.40
C MET A 179 8.84 -13.01 -0.93
N ARG A 180 8.80 -13.37 -2.21
CA ARG A 180 9.85 -14.17 -2.86
C ARG A 180 11.06 -13.38 -3.29
N GLY A 181 11.04 -12.05 -3.16
CA GLY A 181 12.10 -11.17 -3.63
C GLY A 181 12.24 -11.20 -5.15
N GLU A 182 11.13 -11.31 -5.88
CA GLU A 182 11.13 -11.35 -7.34
C GLU A 182 11.66 -10.02 -7.90
N THR A 183 12.49 -10.10 -8.95
CA THR A 183 13.11 -8.93 -9.60
C THR A 183 12.65 -8.76 -11.06
N ASP A 184 11.93 -9.73 -11.62
CA ASP A 184 11.39 -9.68 -12.98
C ASP A 184 10.08 -8.87 -13.04
N ARG A 185 10.21 -7.54 -13.04
CA ARG A 185 9.08 -6.62 -13.14
C ARG A 185 8.22 -6.83 -14.39
N PRO A 186 8.78 -6.96 -15.62
CA PRO A 186 7.97 -7.23 -16.81
C PRO A 186 7.20 -8.55 -16.74
N GLY A 187 7.82 -9.61 -16.22
CA GLY A 187 7.19 -10.91 -16.04
C GLY A 187 6.06 -10.86 -15.00
N LEU A 188 6.26 -10.13 -13.90
CA LEU A 188 5.20 -9.92 -12.88
C LEU A 188 4.00 -9.18 -13.48
N THR A 189 4.24 -8.04 -14.16
CA THR A 189 3.18 -7.29 -14.83
C THR A 189 2.39 -8.16 -15.83
N ALA A 190 3.10 -8.96 -16.64
CA ALA A 190 2.46 -9.83 -17.62
C ALA A 190 1.56 -10.90 -16.96
N ARG A 191 1.98 -11.48 -15.83
CA ARG A 191 1.20 -12.49 -15.09
C ARG A 191 -0.06 -11.89 -14.45
N ILE A 192 0.06 -10.73 -13.82
CA ILE A 192 -1.10 -10.04 -13.23
C ILE A 192 -2.09 -9.66 -14.33
N ARG A 193 -1.59 -9.04 -15.41
CA ARG A 193 -2.42 -8.67 -16.57
C ARG A 193 -3.16 -9.87 -17.13
N HIS A 194 -2.46 -10.97 -17.38
CA HIS A 194 -3.07 -12.20 -17.89
C HIS A 194 -4.17 -12.72 -16.95
N ALA A 195 -3.91 -12.79 -15.66
CA ALA A 195 -4.87 -13.29 -14.68
C ALA A 195 -6.12 -12.42 -14.60
N VAL A 196 -5.94 -11.10 -14.47
CA VAL A 196 -7.05 -10.13 -14.36
C VAL A 196 -7.89 -10.09 -15.65
N LEU A 197 -7.24 -9.93 -16.82
CA LEU A 197 -7.99 -9.84 -18.08
C LEU A 197 -8.70 -11.16 -18.44
N SER A 198 -8.08 -12.32 -18.16
CA SER A 198 -8.72 -13.63 -18.36
C SER A 198 -9.92 -13.81 -17.44
N TYR A 199 -9.82 -13.40 -16.18
CA TYR A 199 -10.95 -13.43 -15.25
C TYR A 199 -12.11 -12.54 -15.70
N LEU A 200 -11.81 -11.37 -16.27
CA LEU A 200 -12.81 -10.45 -16.82
C LEU A 200 -13.36 -10.87 -18.20
N GLY A 201 -12.81 -11.91 -18.82
CA GLY A 201 -13.18 -12.33 -20.19
C GLY A 201 -12.76 -11.32 -21.26
N VAL A 202 -11.80 -10.45 -20.97
CA VAL A 202 -11.25 -9.46 -21.92
C VAL A 202 -10.10 -10.11 -22.71
N PRO A 203 -10.14 -10.12 -24.06
CA PRO A 203 -9.08 -10.72 -24.88
C PRO A 203 -7.70 -10.14 -24.56
N SER A 204 -6.67 -10.99 -24.52
CA SER A 204 -5.28 -10.59 -24.23
C SER A 204 -4.54 -10.01 -25.45
N SER A 205 -5.18 -9.95 -26.61
CA SER A 205 -4.58 -9.44 -27.88
C SER A 205 -4.72 -7.95 -28.04
#